data_3ad82ca8990f1fcdea5e52decba15763
#
_entry.id   3ad82ca8990f1fcdea5e52decba15763
#
_cell.length_a   1.000
_cell.length_b   1.000
_cell.length_c   1.000
_cell.angle_alpha   90.00
_cell.angle_beta   90.00
_cell.angle_gamma   90.00
#
_symmetry.space_group_name_H-M   'P 1'
#
loop_
_entity.id
_entity.type
_entity.pdbx_description
1 polymer ?
#
loop_
_entity_poly.entity_id
_entity_poly.type
_entity_poly.pdbx_seq_one_letter_code
_entity_poly.pdbx_strand_id
1 'polypeptide(L)'
;MEAATRERKATRGDLALKLSALLVRCMGPRGNEVFKVIDESGLTFAQMKVLIELQSPDAESRTVTAISEELGISAASASRATDGLVRKKLATRVEDQDDRRVRRLTLTQKGRRLADRIISARLATLEDFTASLEADERNKLESALDALLERPELAEIYANHERKVGR
;
A
#
# COMPACT_ATOMS: atom_id res chain seq x y z
N MET A 1 -20.27 -36.09 6.99
CA MET A 1 -20.17 -34.83 6.19
C MET A 1 -20.05 -33.59 7.07
N GLU A 2 -20.78 -33.55 8.19
CA GLU A 2 -20.80 -32.43 9.16
C GLU A 2 -19.49 -32.22 9.92
N ALA A 3 -18.82 -33.33 10.34
CA ALA A 3 -17.53 -33.28 11.03
C ALA A 3 -16.41 -32.68 10.16
N ALA A 4 -16.32 -33.09 8.88
CA ALA A 4 -15.34 -32.55 7.93
C ALA A 4 -15.58 -31.06 7.63
N THR A 5 -16.83 -30.60 7.68
CA THR A 5 -17.18 -29.19 7.50
C THR A 5 -16.82 -28.35 8.73
N ARG A 6 -16.98 -28.91 9.93
CA ARG A 6 -16.56 -28.27 11.20
C ARG A 6 -15.04 -28.19 11.31
N GLU A 7 -14.33 -29.23 10.92
CA GLU A 7 -12.87 -29.28 10.92
C GLU A 7 -12.27 -28.27 9.92
N ARG A 8 -12.81 -28.17 8.72
CA ARG A 8 -12.43 -27.14 7.72
C ARG A 8 -12.71 -25.70 8.20
N LYS A 9 -13.81 -25.50 8.95
CA LYS A 9 -14.17 -24.19 9.49
C LYS A 9 -13.26 -23.78 10.66
N ALA A 10 -12.88 -24.74 11.52
CA ALA A 10 -11.91 -24.53 12.59
C ALA A 10 -10.51 -24.22 12.03
N THR A 11 -10.07 -24.95 11.03
CA THR A 11 -8.76 -24.73 10.34
C THR A 11 -8.70 -23.38 9.64
N ARG A 12 -9.80 -22.93 8.99
CA ARG A 12 -9.89 -21.59 8.39
C ARG A 12 -9.81 -20.47 9.42
N GLY A 13 -10.49 -20.62 10.57
CA GLY A 13 -10.45 -19.64 11.66
C GLY A 13 -9.06 -19.52 12.26
N ASP A 14 -8.38 -20.63 12.46
CA ASP A 14 -7.03 -20.67 13.00
C ASP A 14 -5.99 -20.02 12.06
N LEU A 15 -6.06 -20.30 10.75
CA LEU A 15 -5.17 -19.67 9.77
C LEU A 15 -5.39 -18.15 9.70
N ALA A 16 -6.64 -17.71 9.70
CA ALA A 16 -6.97 -16.27 9.71
C ALA A 16 -6.44 -15.58 10.97
N LEU A 17 -6.53 -16.25 12.12
CA LEU A 17 -6.02 -15.72 13.39
C LEU A 17 -4.48 -15.60 13.38
N LYS A 18 -3.78 -16.61 12.86
CA LYS A 18 -2.32 -16.59 12.69
C LYS A 18 -1.88 -15.47 11.75
N LEU A 19 -2.55 -15.33 10.62
CA LEU A 19 -2.28 -14.23 9.67
C LEU A 19 -2.55 -12.86 10.30
N SER A 20 -3.65 -12.72 11.04
CA SER A 20 -3.98 -11.49 11.77
C SER A 20 -2.90 -11.13 12.79
N ALA A 21 -2.41 -12.11 13.57
CA ALA A 21 -1.33 -11.88 14.53
C ALA A 21 -0.04 -11.42 13.86
N LEU A 22 0.30 -12.02 12.71
CA LEU A 22 1.44 -11.61 11.90
C LEU A 22 1.27 -10.17 11.38
N LEU A 23 0.11 -9.84 10.85
CA LEU A 23 -0.19 -8.48 10.40
C LEU A 23 -0.09 -7.46 11.55
N VAL A 24 -0.63 -7.78 12.73
CA VAL A 24 -0.50 -6.92 13.93
C VAL A 24 0.98 -6.75 14.30
N ARG A 25 1.81 -7.79 14.22
CA ARG A 25 3.25 -7.71 14.47
C ARG A 25 3.96 -6.81 13.46
N CYS A 26 3.65 -6.95 12.19
CA CYS A 26 4.28 -6.18 11.10
C CYS A 26 3.73 -4.74 10.96
N MET A 27 2.48 -4.50 11.38
CA MET A 27 1.81 -3.20 11.24
C MET A 27 1.53 -2.51 12.59
N GLY A 28 1.93 -3.13 13.70
CA GLY A 28 1.63 -2.62 15.04
C GLY A 28 2.39 -1.34 15.39
N PRO A 29 1.88 -0.55 16.36
CA PRO A 29 2.40 0.78 16.69
C PRO A 29 3.76 0.77 17.40
N ARG A 30 4.21 -0.37 17.93
CA ARG A 30 5.48 -0.46 18.66
C ARG A 30 6.66 -0.55 17.69
N GLY A 31 7.30 0.60 17.43
CA GLY A 31 8.49 0.70 16.58
C GLY A 31 8.19 0.82 15.08
N ASN A 32 6.94 1.05 14.71
CA ASN A 32 6.60 1.18 13.30
C ASN A 32 6.87 2.61 12.82
N GLU A 33 8.01 2.80 12.18
CA GLU A 33 8.41 4.07 11.56
C GLU A 33 7.37 4.61 10.57
N VAL A 34 6.52 3.75 10.00
CA VAL A 34 5.44 4.18 9.11
C VAL A 34 4.46 5.10 9.83
N PHE A 35 3.98 4.69 11.04
CA PHE A 35 3.06 5.52 11.82
C PHE A 35 3.68 6.84 12.23
N LYS A 36 4.97 6.84 12.60
CA LYS A 36 5.70 8.05 12.92
C LYS A 36 5.77 9.00 11.71
N VAL A 37 6.14 8.48 10.54
CA VAL A 37 6.19 9.28 9.30
C VAL A 37 4.82 9.84 8.93
N ILE A 38 3.75 9.04 9.10
CA ILE A 38 2.37 9.49 8.82
C ILE A 38 1.96 10.59 9.81
N ASP A 39 2.19 10.40 11.11
CA ASP A 39 1.86 11.35 12.15
C ASP A 39 2.60 12.68 11.95
N GLU A 40 3.91 12.63 11.75
CA GLU A 40 4.74 13.80 11.44
C GLU A 40 4.27 14.55 10.18
N SER A 41 3.76 13.84 9.18
CA SER A 41 3.27 14.44 7.94
C SER A 41 1.90 15.11 8.09
N GLY A 42 1.15 14.76 9.13
CA GLY A 42 -0.24 15.18 9.34
C GLY A 42 -1.16 14.75 8.19
N LEU A 43 -0.87 13.62 7.53
CA LEU A 43 -1.72 13.08 6.49
C LEU A 43 -2.88 12.28 7.08
N THR A 44 -4.06 12.43 6.49
CA THR A 44 -5.13 11.46 6.71
C THR A 44 -4.83 10.15 5.98
N PHE A 45 -5.45 9.07 6.39
CA PHE A 45 -5.29 7.77 5.72
C PHE A 45 -5.63 7.82 4.22
N ALA A 46 -6.69 8.55 3.84
CA ALA A 46 -7.04 8.74 2.44
C ALA A 46 -5.97 9.53 1.67
N GLN A 47 -5.40 10.57 2.28
CA GLN A 47 -4.30 11.34 1.67
C GLN A 47 -3.05 10.48 1.48
N MET A 48 -2.72 9.65 2.45
CA MET A 48 -1.61 8.71 2.35
C MET A 48 -1.82 7.71 1.20
N LYS A 49 -3.01 7.10 1.09
CA LYS A 49 -3.33 6.19 -0.01
C LYS A 49 -3.14 6.87 -1.36
N VAL A 50 -3.69 8.06 -1.55
CA VAL A 50 -3.55 8.84 -2.79
C VAL A 50 -2.09 9.20 -3.06
N LEU A 51 -1.33 9.61 -2.04
CA LEU A 51 0.09 9.95 -2.19
C LEU A 51 0.92 8.76 -2.70
N ILE A 52 0.72 7.58 -2.11
CA ILE A 52 1.41 6.35 -2.51
C ILE A 52 0.96 5.90 -3.90
N GLU A 53 -0.32 6.09 -4.24
CA GLU A 53 -0.83 5.75 -5.56
C GLU A 53 -0.20 6.62 -6.65
N LEU A 54 -0.07 7.91 -6.41
CA LEU A 54 0.58 8.85 -7.33
C LEU A 54 2.10 8.63 -7.47
N GLN A 55 2.73 7.81 -6.62
CA GLN A 55 4.15 7.45 -6.73
C GLN A 55 4.41 6.34 -7.76
N SER A 56 3.36 5.59 -8.17
CA SER A 56 3.52 4.55 -9.20
C SER A 56 4.00 5.16 -10.53
N PRO A 57 4.98 4.55 -11.22
CA PRO A 57 5.44 5.03 -12.53
C PRO A 57 4.31 5.15 -13.55
N ASP A 58 3.33 4.23 -13.50
CA ASP A 58 2.16 4.24 -14.37
C ASP A 58 1.12 5.32 -13.96
N ALA A 59 1.34 5.99 -12.84
CA ALA A 59 0.45 7.00 -12.28
C ALA A 59 0.85 8.43 -12.63
N GLU A 60 1.88 8.62 -13.46
CA GLU A 60 2.21 9.95 -13.91
C GLU A 60 0.99 10.59 -14.57
N SER A 61 0.36 11.51 -13.82
CA SER A 61 -0.76 12.26 -14.35
C SER A 61 -2.14 11.56 -14.30
N ARG A 62 -2.58 11.09 -13.11
CA ARG A 62 -3.93 10.52 -12.95
C ARG A 62 -5.00 11.58 -12.66
N THR A 63 -6.20 11.35 -13.19
CA THR A 63 -7.40 12.13 -12.83
C THR A 63 -7.91 11.71 -11.46
N VAL A 64 -8.73 12.58 -10.82
CA VAL A 64 -9.40 12.24 -9.55
C VAL A 64 -10.30 11.00 -9.70
N THR A 65 -10.94 10.85 -10.87
CA THR A 65 -11.79 9.69 -11.17
C THR A 65 -10.98 8.40 -11.19
N ALA A 66 -9.88 8.36 -11.95
CA ALA A 66 -9.00 7.19 -12.01
C ALA A 66 -8.45 6.82 -10.61
N ILE A 67 -8.08 7.81 -9.80
CA ILE A 67 -7.64 7.59 -8.41
C ILE A 67 -8.77 6.98 -7.56
N SER A 68 -10.01 7.44 -7.73
CA SER A 68 -11.15 6.92 -6.97
C SER A 68 -11.45 5.46 -7.30
N GLU A 69 -11.36 5.09 -8.57
CA GLU A 69 -11.57 3.73 -9.06
C GLU A 69 -10.47 2.80 -8.57
N GLU A 70 -9.20 3.18 -8.76
CA GLU A 70 -8.03 2.38 -8.35
C GLU A 70 -8.00 2.11 -6.83
N LEU A 71 -8.33 3.12 -6.03
CA LEU A 71 -8.31 3.00 -4.58
C LEU A 71 -9.61 2.45 -3.97
N GLY A 72 -10.64 2.23 -4.78
CA GLY A 72 -11.95 1.77 -4.32
C GLY A 72 -12.59 2.74 -3.32
N ILE A 73 -12.41 4.06 -3.50
CA ILE A 73 -13.00 5.10 -2.64
C ILE A 73 -13.97 5.98 -3.44
N SER A 74 -14.88 6.67 -2.75
CA SER A 74 -15.80 7.58 -3.45
C SER A 74 -15.06 8.75 -4.11
N ALA A 75 -15.56 9.24 -5.25
CA ALA A 75 -15.03 10.41 -5.94
C ALA A 75 -14.92 11.64 -5.03
N ALA A 76 -15.88 11.83 -4.12
CA ALA A 76 -15.84 12.90 -3.12
C ALA A 76 -14.68 12.73 -2.13
N SER A 77 -14.36 11.49 -1.71
CA SER A 77 -13.22 11.20 -0.83
C SER A 77 -11.90 11.39 -1.58
N ALA A 78 -11.79 10.94 -2.83
CA ALA A 78 -10.63 11.16 -3.68
C ALA A 78 -10.40 12.67 -3.89
N SER A 79 -11.43 13.44 -4.21
CA SER A 79 -11.34 14.91 -4.38
C SER A 79 -10.82 15.58 -3.12
N ARG A 80 -11.41 15.29 -1.94
CA ARG A 80 -10.95 15.89 -0.67
C ARG A 80 -9.51 15.51 -0.33
N ALA A 81 -9.12 14.26 -0.59
CA ALA A 81 -7.76 13.81 -0.33
C ALA A 81 -6.76 14.51 -1.25
N THR A 82 -7.05 14.61 -2.56
CA THR A 82 -6.21 15.30 -3.54
C THR A 82 -6.10 16.79 -3.25
N ASP A 83 -7.21 17.46 -2.90
CA ASP A 83 -7.20 18.87 -2.48
C ASP A 83 -6.31 19.08 -1.25
N GLY A 84 -6.38 18.15 -0.30
CA GLY A 84 -5.52 18.17 0.88
C GLY A 84 -4.04 18.06 0.55
N LEU A 85 -3.67 17.18 -0.38
CA LEU A 85 -2.28 17.03 -0.85
C LEU A 85 -1.80 18.28 -1.59
N VAL A 86 -2.65 18.89 -2.43
CA VAL A 86 -2.32 20.12 -3.12
C VAL A 86 -2.09 21.28 -2.12
N ARG A 87 -2.97 21.46 -1.14
CA ARG A 87 -2.80 22.47 -0.07
C ARG A 87 -1.50 22.28 0.73
N LYS A 88 -1.08 21.02 0.96
CA LYS A 88 0.18 20.66 1.63
C LYS A 88 1.41 20.78 0.71
N LYS A 89 1.21 21.17 -0.56
CA LYS A 89 2.26 21.25 -1.59
C LYS A 89 2.95 19.90 -1.84
N LEU A 90 2.22 18.80 -1.67
CA LEU A 90 2.71 17.43 -1.93
C LEU A 90 2.33 16.96 -3.34
N ALA A 91 1.26 17.50 -3.90
CA ALA A 91 0.84 17.29 -5.27
C ALA A 91 0.54 18.62 -5.96
N THR A 92 0.52 18.60 -7.28
CA THR A 92 0.10 19.72 -8.13
C THR A 92 -0.90 19.23 -9.16
N ARG A 93 -1.74 20.15 -9.64
CA ARG A 93 -2.64 19.91 -10.77
C ARG A 93 -2.02 20.46 -12.03
N VAL A 94 -1.97 19.64 -13.06
CA VAL A 94 -1.48 20.02 -14.39
C VAL A 94 -2.65 19.86 -15.38
N GLU A 95 -2.80 20.79 -16.29
CA GLU A 95 -3.75 20.64 -17.39
C GLU A 95 -3.28 19.52 -18.31
N ASP A 96 -4.22 18.70 -18.78
CA ASP A 96 -3.93 17.68 -19.77
C ASP A 96 -3.53 18.33 -21.09
N GLN A 97 -2.56 17.75 -21.80
CA GLN A 97 -2.08 18.29 -23.06
C GLN A 97 -3.10 18.14 -24.18
N ASP A 98 -3.91 17.08 -24.14
CA ASP A 98 -4.87 16.75 -25.19
C ASP A 98 -6.26 17.36 -24.88
N ASP A 99 -6.67 17.46 -23.61
CA ASP A 99 -7.92 18.08 -23.19
C ASP A 99 -7.72 18.96 -21.95
N ARG A 100 -7.66 20.28 -22.17
CA ARG A 100 -7.51 21.30 -21.12
C ARG A 100 -8.62 21.31 -20.06
N ARG A 101 -9.74 20.61 -20.29
CA ARG A 101 -10.81 20.43 -19.31
C ARG A 101 -10.44 19.37 -18.26
N VAL A 102 -9.52 18.48 -18.62
CA VAL A 102 -9.04 17.42 -17.73
C VAL A 102 -7.86 17.95 -16.92
N ARG A 103 -7.96 17.81 -15.61
CA ARG A 103 -6.85 18.13 -14.70
C ARG A 103 -6.27 16.86 -14.13
N ARG A 104 -4.98 16.71 -14.32
CA ARG A 104 -4.20 15.58 -13.83
C ARG A 104 -3.44 15.96 -12.57
N LEU A 105 -3.22 14.97 -11.70
CA LEU A 105 -2.46 15.13 -10.47
C LEU A 105 -1.09 14.51 -10.64
N THR A 106 -0.06 15.24 -10.22
CA THR A 106 1.32 14.76 -10.16
C THR A 106 1.91 15.10 -8.80
N LEU A 107 2.85 14.27 -8.33
CA LEU A 107 3.57 14.56 -7.09
C LEU A 107 4.59 15.69 -7.32
N THR A 108 4.69 16.58 -6.35
CA THR A 108 5.84 17.48 -6.25
C THR A 108 7.07 16.69 -5.77
N GLN A 109 8.26 17.28 -5.87
CA GLN A 109 9.47 16.66 -5.30
C GLN A 109 9.32 16.38 -3.79
N LYS A 110 8.64 17.27 -3.05
CA LYS A 110 8.31 17.08 -1.64
C LYS A 110 7.38 15.88 -1.45
N GLY A 111 6.38 15.74 -2.32
CA GLY A 111 5.44 14.61 -2.31
C GLY A 111 6.14 13.29 -2.57
N ARG A 112 6.98 13.22 -3.60
CA ARG A 112 7.77 12.01 -3.91
C ARG A 112 8.64 11.58 -2.72
N ARG A 113 9.41 12.50 -2.15
CA ARG A 113 10.24 12.20 -0.97
C ARG A 113 9.43 11.68 0.23
N LEU A 114 8.23 12.20 0.44
CA LEU A 114 7.36 11.71 1.51
C LEU A 114 6.81 10.32 1.20
N ALA A 115 6.38 10.08 -0.03
CA ALA A 115 5.94 8.76 -0.49
C ALA A 115 7.07 7.72 -0.32
N ASP A 116 8.29 8.05 -0.77
CA ASP A 116 9.47 7.19 -0.62
C ASP A 116 9.74 6.87 0.85
N ARG A 117 9.68 7.86 1.75
CA ARG A 117 9.87 7.64 3.19
C ARG A 117 8.82 6.67 3.75
N ILE A 118 7.55 6.80 3.37
CA ILE A 118 6.48 5.91 3.84
C ILE A 118 6.69 4.49 3.32
N ILE A 119 7.02 4.34 2.03
CA ILE A 119 7.27 3.05 1.41
C ILE A 119 8.48 2.37 2.05
N SER A 120 9.60 3.10 2.19
CA SER A 120 10.83 2.57 2.80
C SER A 120 10.63 2.19 4.26
N ALA A 121 9.92 3.00 5.05
CA ALA A 121 9.62 2.68 6.44
C ALA A 121 8.78 1.41 6.59
N ARG A 122 7.82 1.19 5.66
CA ARG A 122 7.02 -0.04 5.63
C ARG A 122 7.87 -1.26 5.29
N LEU A 123 8.75 -1.12 4.29
CA LEU A 123 9.63 -2.21 3.87
C LEU A 123 10.62 -2.57 4.97
N ALA A 124 11.26 -1.58 5.60
CA ALA A 124 12.20 -1.80 6.70
C ALA A 124 11.58 -2.60 7.85
N THR A 125 10.32 -2.33 8.21
CA THR A 125 9.62 -3.12 9.25
C THR A 125 9.45 -4.59 8.86
N LEU A 126 9.20 -4.88 7.57
CA LEU A 126 9.10 -6.25 7.07
C LEU A 126 10.47 -6.92 6.94
N GLU A 127 11.49 -6.17 6.53
CA GLU A 127 12.88 -6.62 6.48
C GLU A 127 13.39 -7.00 7.86
N ASP A 128 13.14 -6.18 8.88
CA ASP A 128 13.48 -6.48 10.28
C ASP A 128 12.79 -7.75 10.77
N PHE A 129 11.51 -7.93 10.42
CA PHE A 129 10.79 -9.15 10.76
C PHE A 129 11.40 -10.38 10.07
N THR A 130 11.61 -10.32 8.75
CA THR A 130 12.17 -11.44 7.99
C THR A 130 13.61 -11.76 8.38
N ALA A 131 14.40 -10.74 8.77
CA ALA A 131 15.74 -10.93 9.30
C ALA A 131 15.77 -11.62 10.67
N SER A 132 14.69 -11.49 11.45
CA SER A 132 14.57 -12.15 12.76
C SER A 132 14.18 -13.64 12.69
N LEU A 133 13.83 -14.13 11.51
CA LEU A 133 13.43 -15.54 11.31
C LEU A 133 14.66 -16.46 11.26
N GLU A 134 14.52 -17.63 11.86
CA GLU A 134 15.47 -18.71 11.66
C GLU A 134 15.46 -19.20 10.18
N ALA A 135 16.54 -19.82 9.74
CA ALA A 135 16.69 -20.22 8.34
C ALA A 135 15.53 -21.11 7.84
N ASP A 136 15.10 -22.09 8.66
CA ASP A 136 13.98 -22.97 8.31
C ASP A 136 12.64 -22.23 8.24
N GLU A 137 12.41 -21.30 9.15
CA GLU A 137 11.19 -20.46 9.14
C GLU A 137 11.15 -19.56 7.90
N ARG A 138 12.28 -18.95 7.56
CA ARG A 138 12.43 -18.11 6.37
C ARG A 138 12.13 -18.89 5.10
N ASN A 139 12.74 -20.06 4.92
CA ASN A 139 12.53 -20.90 3.75
C ASN A 139 11.07 -21.36 3.61
N LYS A 140 10.41 -21.69 4.73
CA LYS A 140 8.98 -22.05 4.73
C LYS A 140 8.09 -20.87 4.36
N LEU A 141 8.39 -19.68 4.88
CA LEU A 141 7.65 -18.47 4.56
C LEU A 141 7.83 -18.08 3.08
N GLU A 142 9.06 -18.11 2.57
CA GLU A 142 9.38 -17.83 1.17
C GLU A 142 8.62 -18.77 0.24
N SER A 143 8.72 -20.10 0.45
CA SER A 143 8.00 -21.08 -0.36
C SER A 143 6.48 -20.90 -0.32
N ALA A 144 5.92 -20.51 0.84
CA ALA A 144 4.48 -20.24 0.96
C ALA A 144 4.07 -18.96 0.21
N LEU A 145 4.91 -17.93 0.23
CA LEU A 145 4.66 -16.69 -0.49
C LEU A 145 4.78 -16.91 -2.01
N ASP A 146 5.79 -17.64 -2.47
CA ASP A 146 5.97 -17.99 -3.90
C ASP A 146 4.74 -18.72 -4.44
N ALA A 147 4.26 -19.73 -3.72
CA ALA A 147 3.05 -20.45 -4.10
C ALA A 147 1.78 -19.56 -4.13
N LEU A 148 1.70 -18.54 -3.28
CA LEU A 148 0.61 -17.58 -3.30
C LEU A 148 0.73 -16.60 -4.46
N LEU A 149 1.96 -16.19 -4.83
CA LEU A 149 2.24 -15.27 -5.93
C LEU A 149 2.03 -15.91 -7.32
N GLU A 150 1.83 -17.23 -7.43
CA GLU A 150 1.34 -17.86 -8.66
C GLU A 150 -0.11 -17.44 -9.01
N ARG A 151 -0.85 -16.89 -8.05
CA ARG A 151 -2.22 -16.40 -8.30
C ARG A 151 -2.16 -15.04 -9.00
N PRO A 152 -2.85 -14.87 -10.16
CA PRO A 152 -2.73 -13.67 -10.99
C PRO A 152 -3.00 -12.36 -10.22
N GLU A 153 -4.02 -12.36 -9.35
CA GLU A 153 -4.39 -11.19 -8.56
C GLU A 153 -3.33 -10.78 -7.54
N LEU A 154 -2.52 -11.73 -7.02
CA LEU A 154 -1.43 -11.44 -6.11
C LEU A 154 -0.14 -11.08 -6.85
N ALA A 155 0.12 -11.73 -7.98
CA ALA A 155 1.24 -11.42 -8.86
C ALA A 155 1.18 -9.97 -9.35
N GLU A 156 0.00 -9.49 -9.73
CA GLU A 156 -0.20 -8.10 -10.16
C GLU A 156 0.08 -7.11 -9.01
N ILE A 157 -0.42 -7.41 -7.80
CA ILE A 157 -0.14 -6.59 -6.61
C ILE A 157 1.35 -6.56 -6.32
N TYR A 158 2.03 -7.71 -6.43
CA TYR A 158 3.47 -7.83 -6.19
C TYR A 158 4.27 -6.99 -7.21
N ALA A 159 3.99 -7.15 -8.51
CA ALA A 159 4.64 -6.39 -9.56
C ALA A 159 4.44 -4.86 -9.40
N ASN A 160 3.23 -4.43 -9.02
CA ASN A 160 2.95 -3.03 -8.69
C ASN A 160 3.77 -2.55 -7.48
N HIS A 161 4.01 -3.43 -6.51
CA HIS A 161 4.83 -3.14 -5.33
C HIS A 161 6.30 -2.98 -5.68
N GLU A 162 6.86 -3.90 -6.46
CA GLU A 162 8.25 -3.83 -6.95
C GLU A 162 8.52 -2.51 -7.67
N ARG A 163 7.63 -2.12 -8.59
CA ARG A 163 7.73 -0.84 -9.31
C ARG A 163 7.73 0.38 -8.38
N LYS A 164 6.95 0.35 -7.29
CA LYS A 164 6.90 1.45 -6.31
C LYS A 164 8.13 1.50 -5.40
N VAL A 165 8.83 0.40 -5.23
CA VAL A 165 10.05 0.29 -4.39
C VAL A 165 11.33 0.52 -5.22
N GLY A 166 11.21 0.59 -6.56
CA GLY A 166 12.35 0.81 -7.46
C GLY A 166 13.27 -0.41 -7.58
N ARG A 167 12.69 -1.61 -7.44
CA ARG A 167 13.36 -2.89 -7.70
C ARG A 167 12.90 -3.48 -9.01
#